data_e3c00ecddfdb9a7ac834236be0831362
#
_entry.id   e3c00ecddfdb9a7ac834236be0831362
#
_cell.length_a   1.000
_cell.length_b   1.000
_cell.length_c   1.000
_cell.angle_alpha   90.00
_cell.angle_beta   90.00
_cell.angle_gamma   90.00
#
_symmetry.space_group_name_H-M   'P 1'
#
loop_
_entity.id
_entity.type
_entity.pdbx_description
1 polymer ?
#
loop_
_entity_poly.entity_id
_entity_poly.type
_entity_poly.pdbx_seq_one_letter_code
_entity_poly.pdbx_strand_id
1 'polypeptide(L)'
;MHLLLCLLSFVSSTAHAIPAQFTHQGRLLDGDGVPLEGDTTITFRVTDSDSGGGELWAETLTVPVTNGFYSAVLGSDEEGNPLDVEVLGQAPAWLELQLEGEPAMYPRTPIHSVPYATMATVAEEVSGGPVDASEVAVD
;
A
#
# COMPACT_ATOMS: atom_id res chain seq x y z
N MET A 1 -18.88 27.15 -50.06
CA MET A 1 -19.28 26.13 -49.09
C MET A 1 -18.07 25.81 -48.22
N HIS A 2 -17.96 26.47 -47.05
CA HIS A 2 -16.80 26.33 -46.15
C HIS A 2 -17.15 25.27 -45.09
N LEU A 3 -16.44 24.11 -45.18
CA LEU A 3 -16.57 23.05 -44.18
C LEU A 3 -15.70 23.41 -42.98
N LEU A 4 -16.31 23.89 -41.90
CA LEU A 4 -15.62 24.13 -40.63
C LEU A 4 -15.42 22.81 -39.88
N LEU A 5 -14.22 22.27 -39.97
CA LEU A 5 -13.83 21.06 -39.24
C LEU A 5 -13.54 21.43 -37.76
N CYS A 6 -14.49 21.15 -36.87
CA CYS A 6 -14.35 21.36 -35.44
C CYS A 6 -13.48 20.25 -34.85
N LEU A 7 -12.21 20.53 -34.55
CA LEU A 7 -11.27 19.61 -33.92
C LEU A 7 -11.57 19.57 -32.40
N LEU A 8 -12.29 18.52 -31.99
CA LEU A 8 -12.57 18.28 -30.57
C LEU A 8 -11.32 17.69 -29.90
N SER A 9 -10.57 18.53 -29.18
CA SER A 9 -9.43 18.09 -28.38
C SER A 9 -9.94 17.43 -27.12
N PHE A 10 -9.83 16.10 -27.04
CA PHE A 10 -10.02 15.36 -25.79
C PHE A 10 -8.82 15.61 -24.88
N VAL A 11 -9.02 16.38 -23.83
CA VAL A 11 -8.06 16.46 -22.71
C VAL A 11 -8.28 15.24 -21.84
N SER A 12 -7.42 14.24 -22.01
CA SER A 12 -7.39 13.09 -21.10
C SER A 12 -6.82 13.54 -19.76
N SER A 13 -7.66 13.67 -18.74
CA SER A 13 -7.22 13.81 -17.35
C SER A 13 -6.62 12.47 -16.91
N THR A 14 -5.32 12.42 -16.69
CA THR A 14 -4.70 11.30 -15.99
C THR A 14 -5.06 11.42 -14.52
N ALA A 15 -5.95 10.55 -14.05
CA ALA A 15 -6.16 10.36 -12.62
C ALA A 15 -4.85 9.80 -12.04
N HIS A 16 -4.16 10.59 -11.22
CA HIS A 16 -3.04 10.09 -10.44
C HIS A 16 -3.62 9.31 -9.27
N ALA A 17 -3.33 8.00 -9.22
CA ALA A 17 -3.54 7.22 -8.02
C ALA A 17 -2.68 7.83 -6.90
N ILE A 18 -3.24 8.04 -5.72
CA ILE A 18 -2.48 8.51 -4.56
C ILE A 18 -1.65 7.32 -4.07
N PRO A 19 -0.32 7.39 -4.09
CA PRO A 19 0.51 6.30 -3.59
C PRO A 19 0.25 6.09 -2.11
N ALA A 20 0.09 4.83 -1.72
CA ALA A 20 -0.10 4.48 -0.33
C ALA A 20 1.25 4.38 0.37
N GLN A 21 1.32 4.92 1.58
CA GLN A 21 2.47 4.76 2.46
C GLN A 21 1.98 4.28 3.82
N PHE A 22 2.75 3.40 4.45
CA PHE A 22 2.49 3.05 5.84
C PHE A 22 3.77 2.78 6.61
N THR A 23 3.74 3.08 7.91
CA THR A 23 4.87 2.83 8.80
C THR A 23 4.74 1.45 9.40
N HIS A 24 5.80 0.63 9.25
CA HIS A 24 5.95 -0.64 9.94
C HIS A 24 7.00 -0.52 11.03
N GLN A 25 6.68 -0.98 12.22
CA GLN A 25 7.57 -0.99 13.38
C GLN A 25 7.68 -2.41 13.93
N GLY A 26 8.86 -2.75 14.41
CA GLY A 26 9.08 -4.06 14.98
C GLY A 26 10.31 -4.12 15.87
N ARG A 27 10.56 -5.32 16.39
CA ARG A 27 11.75 -5.63 17.17
C ARG A 27 12.41 -6.87 16.61
N LEU A 28 13.71 -6.78 16.31
CA LEU A 28 14.53 -7.83 15.75
C LEU A 28 15.46 -8.39 16.83
N LEU A 29 15.45 -9.69 16.94
CA LEU A 29 16.35 -10.44 17.81
C LEU A 29 17.11 -11.44 16.94
N ASP A 30 18.34 -11.78 17.33
CA ASP A 30 19.08 -12.87 16.71
C ASP A 30 18.56 -14.26 17.20
N GLY A 31 19.19 -15.34 16.72
CA GLY A 31 18.82 -16.71 17.08
C GLY A 31 19.01 -17.05 18.57
N ASP A 32 19.77 -16.27 19.29
CA ASP A 32 20.01 -16.41 20.73
C ASP A 32 19.11 -15.48 21.57
N GLY A 33 18.24 -14.69 20.91
CA GLY A 33 17.32 -13.78 21.55
C GLY A 33 17.96 -12.44 21.93
N VAL A 34 19.14 -12.12 21.39
CA VAL A 34 19.83 -10.83 21.63
C VAL A 34 19.29 -9.80 20.63
N PRO A 35 18.95 -8.57 21.09
CA PRO A 35 18.52 -7.50 20.20
C PRO A 35 19.59 -7.14 19.18
N LEU A 36 19.17 -6.96 17.91
CA LEU A 36 20.05 -6.45 16.85
C LEU A 36 20.35 -4.98 17.06
N GLU A 37 21.55 -4.58 16.62
CA GLU A 37 22.04 -3.20 16.68
C GLU A 37 22.65 -2.78 15.34
N GLY A 38 22.44 -1.51 14.96
CA GLY A 38 23.05 -0.92 13.77
C GLY A 38 22.16 -0.99 12.52
N ASP A 39 22.69 -0.49 11.42
CA ASP A 39 21.98 -0.46 10.15
C ASP A 39 21.74 -1.87 9.63
N THR A 40 20.48 -2.17 9.37
CA THR A 40 20.03 -3.51 8.95
C THR A 40 19.23 -3.40 7.66
N THR A 41 19.58 -4.19 6.66
CA THR A 41 18.85 -4.26 5.39
C THR A 41 17.74 -5.30 5.50
N ILE A 42 16.50 -4.84 5.28
CA ILE A 42 15.29 -5.63 5.38
C ILE A 42 14.54 -5.55 4.05
N THR A 43 14.14 -6.69 3.51
CA THR A 43 13.17 -6.76 2.42
C THR A 43 11.79 -7.01 3.00
N PHE A 44 10.87 -6.11 2.67
CA PHE A 44 9.44 -6.19 2.99
C PHE A 44 8.71 -6.67 1.75
N ARG A 45 7.85 -7.68 1.88
CA ARG A 45 7.00 -8.19 0.78
C ARG A 45 5.55 -8.21 1.19
N VAL A 46 4.68 -7.72 0.32
CA VAL A 46 3.24 -7.92 0.44
C VAL A 46 2.87 -9.13 -0.40
N THR A 47 2.18 -10.08 0.19
CA THR A 47 1.78 -11.34 -0.46
C THR A 47 0.28 -11.57 -0.33
N ASP A 48 -0.28 -12.39 -1.22
CA ASP A 48 -1.71 -12.73 -1.24
C ASP A 48 -2.07 -13.91 -0.31
N SER A 49 -1.09 -14.48 0.39
CA SER A 49 -1.27 -15.66 1.22
C SER A 49 -0.38 -15.62 2.47
N ASP A 50 -0.81 -16.27 3.53
CA ASP A 50 -0.06 -16.45 4.79
C ASP A 50 1.19 -17.34 4.62
N SER A 51 1.18 -18.18 3.59
CA SER A 51 2.28 -19.08 3.26
C SER A 51 2.27 -19.38 1.75
N GLY A 52 3.42 -19.42 1.10
CA GLY A 52 3.49 -19.53 -0.36
C GLY A 52 2.82 -18.33 -1.04
N GLY A 53 2.03 -18.56 -2.07
CA GLY A 53 1.28 -17.52 -2.79
C GLY A 53 2.13 -16.62 -3.67
N GLY A 54 1.52 -15.55 -4.17
CA GLY A 54 2.12 -14.54 -5.03
C GLY A 54 2.64 -13.34 -4.28
N GLU A 55 3.75 -12.77 -4.77
CA GLU A 55 4.22 -11.45 -4.34
C GLU A 55 3.41 -10.38 -5.05
N LEU A 56 2.79 -9.49 -4.29
CA LEU A 56 2.03 -8.36 -4.81
C LEU A 56 2.89 -7.10 -4.90
N TRP A 57 3.83 -6.93 -3.99
CA TRP A 57 4.75 -5.80 -3.94
C TRP A 57 5.94 -6.11 -3.02
N ALA A 58 7.10 -5.51 -3.27
CA ALA A 58 8.26 -5.65 -2.42
C ALA A 58 9.12 -4.39 -2.40
N GLU A 59 9.73 -4.09 -1.26
CA GLU A 59 10.69 -3.00 -1.07
C GLU A 59 11.82 -3.43 -0.15
N THR A 60 13.05 -3.03 -0.48
CA THR A 60 14.22 -3.30 0.36
C THR A 60 14.75 -1.99 0.91
N LEU A 61 14.80 -1.88 2.23
CA LEU A 61 15.24 -0.70 2.95
C LEU A 61 16.37 -1.05 3.93
N THR A 62 17.34 -0.13 4.06
CA THR A 62 18.30 -0.16 5.16
C THR A 62 17.80 0.77 6.26
N VAL A 63 17.51 0.22 7.43
CA VAL A 63 16.95 0.94 8.57
C VAL A 63 17.87 0.87 9.78
N PRO A 64 17.98 1.94 10.57
CA PRO A 64 18.68 1.90 11.83
C PRO A 64 17.91 1.06 12.86
N VAL A 65 18.61 0.13 13.50
CA VAL A 65 18.07 -0.71 14.57
C VAL A 65 18.76 -0.37 15.87
N THR A 66 17.99 -0.09 16.91
CA THR A 66 18.50 0.21 18.24
C THR A 66 17.79 -0.65 19.28
N ASN A 67 18.55 -1.44 20.03
CA ASN A 67 18.01 -2.41 20.99
C ASN A 67 16.94 -3.32 20.35
N GLY A 68 17.17 -3.69 19.10
CA GLY A 68 16.28 -4.47 18.25
C GLY A 68 15.14 -3.67 17.59
N PHE A 69 14.81 -2.48 18.07
CA PHE A 69 13.68 -1.70 17.55
C PHE A 69 14.04 -0.98 16.25
N TYR A 70 13.12 -1.03 15.30
CA TYR A 70 13.19 -0.29 14.04
C TYR A 70 11.84 0.31 13.66
N SER A 71 11.89 1.27 12.76
CA SER A 71 10.73 1.86 12.10
C SER A 71 11.05 2.07 10.63
N ALA A 72 10.19 1.61 9.75
CA ALA A 72 10.33 1.72 8.30
C ALA A 72 9.07 2.34 7.69
N VAL A 73 9.23 3.29 6.77
CA VAL A 73 8.13 3.83 5.97
C VAL A 73 8.15 3.09 4.64
N LEU A 74 7.12 2.29 4.41
CA LEU A 74 6.95 1.49 3.20
C LEU A 74 6.16 2.26 2.15
N GLY A 75 6.56 2.13 0.88
CA GLY A 75 5.94 2.83 -0.23
C GLY A 75 6.41 4.29 -0.39
N SER A 76 7.54 4.67 0.21
CA SER A 76 8.04 6.04 0.12
C SER A 76 8.68 6.38 -1.23
N ASP A 77 9.05 5.40 -2.03
CA ASP A 77 9.53 5.60 -3.41
C ASP A 77 8.35 5.65 -4.39
N GLU A 78 7.70 6.80 -4.42
CA GLU A 78 6.48 7.03 -5.21
C GLU A 78 6.73 6.97 -6.73
N GLU A 79 7.94 7.22 -7.19
CA GLU A 79 8.28 7.25 -8.61
C GLU A 79 8.86 5.92 -9.11
N GLY A 80 9.70 5.28 -8.31
CA GLY A 80 10.41 4.07 -8.70
C GLY A 80 9.71 2.77 -8.33
N ASN A 81 9.04 2.74 -7.18
CA ASN A 81 8.36 1.56 -6.66
C ASN A 81 7.12 1.93 -5.82
N PRO A 82 6.10 2.54 -6.44
CA PRO A 82 4.92 2.97 -5.72
C PRO A 82 4.19 1.79 -5.09
N LEU A 83 3.72 1.97 -3.86
CA LEU A 83 2.79 1.03 -3.25
C LEU A 83 1.36 1.48 -3.59
N ASP A 84 0.71 0.75 -4.47
CA ASP A 84 -0.66 1.07 -4.87
C ASP A 84 -1.67 0.68 -3.79
N VAL A 85 -2.68 1.52 -3.60
CA VAL A 85 -3.79 1.23 -2.69
C VAL A 85 -4.51 -0.08 -3.05
N GLU A 86 -4.50 -0.47 -4.33
CA GLU A 86 -5.06 -1.73 -4.80
C GLU A 86 -4.32 -2.94 -4.24
N VAL A 87 -2.99 -2.84 -4.05
CA VAL A 87 -2.19 -3.90 -3.43
C VAL A 87 -2.61 -4.13 -1.99
N LEU A 88 -2.84 -3.05 -1.23
CA LEU A 88 -3.29 -3.12 0.16
C LEU A 88 -4.77 -3.46 0.30
N GLY A 89 -5.57 -3.15 -0.73
CA GLY A 89 -7.00 -3.44 -0.81
C GLY A 89 -7.33 -4.87 -1.21
N GLN A 90 -6.35 -5.64 -1.72
CA GLN A 90 -6.54 -7.05 -1.99
C GLN A 90 -6.57 -7.83 -0.66
N ALA A 91 -7.72 -8.36 -0.32
CA ALA A 91 -7.86 -9.19 0.88
C ALA A 91 -7.90 -10.67 0.48
N PRO A 92 -7.13 -11.53 1.18
CA PRO A 92 -6.21 -11.20 2.27
C PRO A 92 -4.85 -10.73 1.76
N ALA A 93 -4.24 -9.75 2.46
CA ALA A 93 -2.88 -9.32 2.22
C ALA A 93 -2.00 -9.57 3.47
N TRP A 94 -0.76 -9.97 3.25
CA TRP A 94 0.16 -10.37 4.29
C TRP A 94 1.52 -9.71 4.12
N LEU A 95 2.15 -9.30 5.20
CA LEU A 95 3.48 -8.74 5.21
C LEU A 95 4.50 -9.80 5.62
N GLU A 96 5.49 -10.01 4.76
CA GLU A 96 6.65 -10.86 5.00
C GLU A 96 7.89 -9.99 5.16
N LEU A 97 8.74 -10.32 6.10
CA LEU A 97 10.03 -9.68 6.35
C LEU A 97 11.16 -10.66 6.09
N GLN A 98 12.23 -10.17 5.47
CA GLN A 98 13.45 -10.94 5.28
C GLN A 98 14.67 -10.04 5.54
N LEU A 99 15.52 -10.42 6.46
CA LEU A 99 16.83 -9.81 6.65
C LEU A 99 17.77 -10.25 5.54
N GLU A 100 18.68 -9.38 5.15
CA GLU A 100 19.69 -9.69 4.14
C GLU A 100 20.54 -10.91 4.58
N GLY A 101 20.62 -11.92 3.71
CA GLY A 101 21.36 -13.14 3.98
C GLY A 101 20.64 -14.18 4.87
N GLU A 102 19.46 -13.86 5.38
CA GLU A 102 18.66 -14.74 6.22
C GLU A 102 17.40 -15.25 5.48
N PRO A 103 16.81 -16.37 5.89
CA PRO A 103 15.52 -16.79 5.37
C PRO A 103 14.41 -15.83 5.76
N ALA A 104 13.31 -15.85 5.00
CA ALA A 104 12.13 -15.07 5.33
C ALA A 104 11.57 -15.43 6.70
N MET A 105 11.09 -14.43 7.43
CA MET A 105 10.51 -14.60 8.77
C MET A 105 9.09 -15.15 8.71
N TYR A 106 8.78 -16.05 9.62
CA TYR A 106 7.45 -16.62 9.80
C TYR A 106 6.99 -16.52 11.27
N PRO A 107 5.69 -16.40 11.51
CA PRO A 107 4.60 -16.25 10.53
C PRO A 107 4.60 -14.88 9.87
N ARG A 108 4.00 -14.78 8.67
CA ARG A 108 3.68 -13.49 8.04
C ARG A 108 2.65 -12.74 8.87
N THR A 109 2.70 -11.42 8.82
CA THR A 109 1.75 -10.57 9.55
C THR A 109 0.59 -10.17 8.64
N PRO A 110 -0.68 -10.43 9.00
CA PRO A 110 -1.80 -9.99 8.19
C PRO A 110 -1.89 -8.46 8.16
N ILE A 111 -2.13 -7.91 6.97
CA ILE A 111 -2.39 -6.50 6.77
C ILE A 111 -3.91 -6.31 6.83
N HIS A 112 -4.37 -5.56 7.82
CA HIS A 112 -5.79 -5.23 7.97
C HIS A 112 -6.04 -3.78 7.57
N SER A 113 -7.08 -3.55 6.77
CA SER A 113 -7.54 -2.19 6.51
C SER A 113 -8.08 -1.58 7.79
N VAL A 114 -7.69 -0.34 8.07
CA VAL A 114 -8.30 0.40 9.19
C VAL A 114 -9.74 0.79 8.84
N PRO A 115 -10.65 0.85 9.81
CA PRO A 115 -12.08 1.14 9.55
C PRO A 115 -12.31 2.42 8.75
N TYR A 116 -11.47 3.44 8.92
CA TYR A 116 -11.54 4.69 8.15
C TYR A 116 -11.29 4.52 6.65
N ALA A 117 -10.38 3.64 6.26
CA ALA A 117 -10.11 3.35 4.84
C ALA A 117 -11.33 2.66 4.19
N THR A 118 -11.98 1.76 4.92
CA THR A 118 -13.21 1.10 4.46
C THR A 118 -14.36 2.10 4.30
N MET A 119 -14.50 3.05 5.22
CA MET A 119 -15.52 4.10 5.13
C MET A 119 -15.24 5.08 3.99
N ALA A 120 -13.98 5.39 3.68
CA ALA A 120 -13.61 6.23 2.55
C ALA A 120 -14.00 5.58 1.21
N THR A 121 -13.77 4.27 1.05
CA THR A 121 -14.18 3.51 -0.14
C THR A 121 -15.70 3.52 -0.32
N VAL A 122 -16.47 3.34 0.76
CA VAL A 122 -17.94 3.43 0.72
C VAL A 122 -18.42 4.83 0.37
N ALA A 123 -17.76 5.88 0.87
CA ALA A 123 -18.10 7.27 0.54
C ALA A 123 -17.82 7.60 -0.93
N GLU A 124 -16.80 7.03 -1.54
CA GLU A 124 -16.47 7.19 -2.95
C GLU A 124 -17.49 6.50 -3.85
N GLU A 125 -17.96 5.31 -3.48
CA GLU A 125 -19.04 4.60 -4.20
C GLU A 125 -20.37 5.35 -4.14
N VAL A 126 -20.68 6.02 -3.03
CA VAL A 126 -21.91 6.83 -2.88
C VAL A 126 -21.83 8.15 -3.65
N SER A 127 -20.64 8.70 -3.82
CA SER A 127 -20.43 9.98 -4.53
C SER A 127 -20.48 9.85 -6.06
N GLY A 128 -20.38 8.64 -6.59
CA GLY A 128 -20.33 8.35 -8.04
C GLY A 128 -21.68 8.22 -8.74
N GLY A 129 -22.80 8.30 -8.03
CA GLY A 129 -24.13 8.31 -8.64
C GLY A 129 -24.59 9.75 -8.97
N PRO A 130 -25.15 10.01 -10.16
CA PRO A 130 -25.80 11.29 -10.41
C PRO A 130 -26.96 11.42 -9.40
N VAL A 131 -26.83 12.38 -8.50
CA VAL A 131 -27.96 12.77 -7.65
C VAL A 131 -28.92 13.50 -8.58
N ASP A 132 -29.94 12.80 -9.06
CA ASP A 132 -31.00 13.44 -9.83
C ASP A 132 -31.74 14.38 -8.89
N ALA A 133 -31.58 15.69 -9.15
CA ALA A 133 -32.24 16.74 -8.37
C ALA A 133 -33.77 16.67 -8.42
N SER A 134 -34.34 15.72 -9.17
CA SER A 134 -35.79 15.50 -9.25
C SER A 134 -36.35 14.68 -8.09
N GLU A 135 -35.50 14.07 -7.23
CA GLU A 135 -35.92 13.18 -6.15
C GLU A 135 -35.92 13.84 -4.76
N VAL A 136 -35.67 15.15 -4.68
CA VAL A 136 -35.86 15.90 -3.44
C VAL A 136 -37.34 16.31 -3.36
N ALA A 137 -38.17 15.38 -2.88
CA ALA A 137 -39.51 15.74 -2.44
C ALA A 137 -39.41 16.61 -1.19
N VAL A 138 -39.69 17.90 -1.32
CA VAL A 138 -39.86 18.81 -0.18
C VAL A 138 -41.32 18.71 0.23
N ASP A 139 -41.58 18.00 1.35
CA ASP A 139 -42.82 18.14 2.08
C ASP A 139 -42.83 19.44 2.89
#